data_c69d55687f144f9277099d04aec87112
#
_entry.id   c69d55687f144f9277099d04aec87112
#
_cell.length_a   1.000
_cell.length_b   1.000
_cell.length_c   1.000
_cell.angle_alpha   90.00
_cell.angle_beta   90.00
_cell.angle_gamma   90.00
#
_symmetry.space_group_name_H-M   'P 1'
#
loop_
_entity.id
_entity.type
_entity.pdbx_description
1 polymer ?
#
loop_
_entity_poly.entity_id
_entity_poly.type
_entity_poly.pdbx_seq_one_letter_code
_entity_poly.pdbx_strand_id
1 'polypeptide(L)'
;MFYSFKIRENTKLVVFFKILLAVIIVANLAFIWTNSAKESAQSNKSSKTIARAVTEYTVKDFDNLPKAEQNKKVAKVNVKIRSVAHYAEFIPLGFFAFLLTLAFLELRRRDFWYFVLTATLTAVMFSAFCALTDEIHQIFVKGRTFQWSDILTDSLGALTGCLFAMIVSLIFKSKLFKKEM
;
A
#
# COMPACT_ATOMS: atom_id res chain seq x y z
N MET A 1 27.30 -0.69 32.47
CA MET A 1 27.08 0.74 32.27
C MET A 1 26.06 0.89 31.16
N PHE A 2 24.79 1.13 31.49
CA PHE A 2 23.69 1.18 30.52
C PHE A 2 23.57 2.63 30.02
N TYR A 3 24.10 2.94 28.86
CA TYR A 3 23.82 4.21 28.19
C TYR A 3 22.37 4.17 27.68
N SER A 4 21.46 4.74 28.47
CA SER A 4 20.15 5.14 28.01
C SER A 4 20.35 6.35 27.08
N PHE A 5 20.23 6.11 25.78
CA PHE A 5 20.23 7.21 24.80
C PHE A 5 18.88 7.92 24.92
N LYS A 6 18.81 8.88 25.81
CA LYS A 6 17.70 9.81 25.93
C LYS A 6 17.92 10.87 24.86
N ILE A 7 17.49 10.60 23.60
CA ILE A 7 17.32 11.68 22.63
C ILE A 7 16.43 12.69 23.38
N ARG A 8 16.92 13.90 23.57
CA ARG A 8 16.14 15.02 24.07
C ARG A 8 15.14 15.37 22.96
N GLU A 9 14.14 14.50 22.80
CA GLU A 9 13.13 14.64 21.79
C GLU A 9 12.39 15.95 22.08
N ASN A 10 12.39 16.84 21.09
CA ASN A 10 11.44 17.93 21.09
C ASN A 10 10.05 17.28 21.00
N THR A 11 9.42 17.07 22.15
CA THR A 11 8.14 16.35 22.28
C THR A 11 7.09 16.90 21.31
N LYS A 12 7.11 18.20 21.06
CA LYS A 12 6.21 18.87 20.12
C LYS A 12 6.47 18.40 18.67
N LEU A 13 7.73 18.25 18.26
CA LEU A 13 8.11 17.79 16.93
C LEU A 13 7.69 16.33 16.72
N VAL A 14 7.91 15.47 17.69
CA VAL A 14 7.50 14.05 17.64
C VAL A 14 5.99 13.92 17.54
N VAL A 15 5.25 14.67 18.34
CA VAL A 15 3.78 14.68 18.29
C VAL A 15 3.31 15.20 16.93
N PHE A 16 3.93 16.26 16.40
CA PHE A 16 3.62 16.77 15.06
C PHE A 16 3.81 15.71 13.97
N PHE A 17 4.93 14.98 13.98
CA PHE A 17 5.15 13.91 13.01
C PHE A 17 4.15 12.75 13.14
N LYS A 18 3.76 12.36 14.37
CA LYS A 18 2.72 11.33 14.57
C LYS A 18 1.39 11.76 13.98
N ILE A 19 0.99 13.02 14.22
CA ILE A 19 -0.24 13.57 13.66
C ILE A 19 -0.16 13.64 12.14
N LEU A 20 0.96 14.10 11.58
CA LEU A 20 1.16 14.17 10.14
C LEU A 20 1.03 12.80 9.49
N LEU A 21 1.68 11.76 10.05
CA LEU A 21 1.58 10.38 9.55
C LEU A 21 0.13 9.86 9.62
N ALA A 22 -0.57 10.13 10.72
CA ALA A 22 -1.98 9.74 10.85
C ALA A 22 -2.87 10.43 9.81
N VAL A 23 -2.66 11.73 9.57
CA VAL A 23 -3.40 12.48 8.52
C VAL A 23 -3.12 11.90 7.13
N ILE A 24 -1.87 11.55 6.81
CA ILE A 24 -1.52 10.92 5.53
C ILE A 24 -2.22 9.56 5.38
N ILE A 25 -2.26 8.74 6.43
CA ILE A 25 -2.97 7.45 6.42
C ILE A 25 -4.47 7.67 6.15
N VAL A 26 -5.11 8.61 6.85
CA VAL A 26 -6.53 8.92 6.64
C VAL A 26 -6.78 9.42 5.21
N ALA A 27 -5.92 10.27 4.67
CA ALA A 27 -6.03 10.75 3.30
C ALA A 27 -5.86 9.61 2.28
N ASN A 28 -4.93 8.68 2.52
CA ASN A 28 -4.76 7.49 1.68
C ASN A 28 -5.98 6.56 1.74
N LEU A 29 -6.54 6.31 2.92
CA LEU A 29 -7.78 5.54 3.07
C LEU A 29 -8.95 6.19 2.35
N ALA A 30 -9.11 7.52 2.47
CA ALA A 30 -10.14 8.25 1.73
C ALA A 30 -9.95 8.12 0.21
N PHE A 31 -8.71 8.13 -0.27
CA PHE A 31 -8.38 7.90 -1.69
C PHE A 31 -8.78 6.49 -2.13
N ILE A 32 -8.41 5.45 -1.37
CA ILE A 32 -8.79 4.05 -1.64
C ILE A 32 -10.31 3.94 -1.72
N TRP A 33 -11.03 4.40 -0.71
CA TRP A 33 -12.49 4.31 -0.64
C TRP A 33 -13.20 5.07 -1.76
N THR A 34 -12.71 6.25 -2.16
CA THR A 34 -13.27 7.00 -3.29
C THR A 34 -13.07 6.29 -4.63
N ASN A 35 -11.96 5.56 -4.79
CA ASN A 35 -11.74 4.73 -5.98
C ASN A 35 -12.61 3.47 -5.96
N SER A 36 -12.77 2.83 -4.81
CA SER A 36 -13.60 1.65 -4.62
C SER A 36 -15.09 1.94 -4.76
N ALA A 37 -15.53 3.15 -4.42
CA ALA A 37 -16.93 3.59 -4.59
C ALA A 37 -17.34 3.77 -6.06
N LYS A 38 -16.40 3.79 -7.01
CA LYS A 38 -16.72 3.91 -8.44
C LYS A 38 -17.41 2.65 -8.95
N GLU A 39 -18.55 2.81 -9.63
CA GLU A 39 -19.22 1.68 -10.30
C GLU A 39 -18.26 0.90 -11.20
N SER A 40 -18.48 -0.40 -11.30
CA SER A 40 -17.65 -1.29 -12.13
C SER A 40 -17.52 -0.80 -13.59
N ALA A 41 -18.60 -0.27 -14.17
CA ALA A 41 -18.61 0.28 -15.52
C ALA A 41 -17.66 1.46 -15.68
N GLN A 42 -17.63 2.39 -14.72
CA GLN A 42 -16.76 3.57 -14.73
C GLN A 42 -15.28 3.17 -14.52
N SER A 43 -15.02 2.31 -13.52
CA SER A 43 -13.69 1.78 -13.26
C SER A 43 -13.13 1.01 -14.46
N ASN A 44 -13.97 0.18 -15.11
CA ASN A 44 -13.60 -0.55 -16.31
C ASN A 44 -13.31 0.38 -17.49
N LYS A 45 -14.03 1.49 -17.65
CA LYS A 45 -13.77 2.45 -18.73
C LYS A 45 -12.37 3.05 -18.62
N SER A 46 -11.98 3.47 -17.42
CA SER A 46 -10.66 4.07 -17.17
C SER A 46 -9.52 3.06 -17.36
N SER A 47 -9.63 1.86 -16.80
CA SER A 47 -8.60 0.83 -16.91
C SER A 47 -8.52 0.15 -18.28
N LYS A 48 -9.64 0.08 -19.01
CA LYS A 48 -9.72 -0.54 -20.36
C LYS A 48 -8.87 0.19 -21.40
N THR A 49 -8.77 1.51 -21.31
CA THR A 49 -7.92 2.29 -22.22
C THR A 49 -6.44 1.88 -22.06
N ILE A 50 -5.99 1.78 -20.81
CA ILE A 50 -4.62 1.33 -20.49
C ILE A 50 -4.46 -0.14 -20.90
N ALA A 51 -5.45 -0.99 -20.59
CA ALA A 51 -5.44 -2.41 -20.93
C ALA A 51 -5.32 -2.63 -22.46
N ARG A 52 -6.03 -1.81 -23.23
CA ARG A 52 -5.96 -1.88 -24.69
C ARG A 52 -4.57 -1.50 -25.19
N ALA A 53 -4.01 -0.38 -24.77
CA ALA A 53 -2.67 0.05 -25.15
C ALA A 53 -1.60 -1.00 -24.78
N VAL A 54 -1.66 -1.57 -23.56
CA VAL A 54 -0.76 -2.65 -23.14
C VAL A 54 -0.94 -3.90 -24.00
N THR A 55 -2.19 -4.25 -24.35
CA THR A 55 -2.46 -5.44 -25.16
C THR A 55 -1.97 -5.25 -26.60
N GLU A 56 -2.19 -4.09 -27.20
CA GLU A 56 -1.70 -3.72 -28.53
C GLU A 56 -0.16 -3.81 -28.59
N TYR A 57 0.52 -3.35 -27.54
CA TYR A 57 1.99 -3.43 -27.48
C TYR A 57 2.53 -4.85 -27.26
N THR A 58 1.83 -5.68 -26.49
CA THR A 58 2.34 -7.00 -26.03
C THR A 58 1.91 -8.16 -26.91
N VAL A 59 0.83 -8.02 -27.67
CA VAL A 59 0.28 -9.08 -28.51
C VAL A 59 0.68 -8.83 -29.98
N LYS A 60 1.50 -9.71 -30.52
CA LYS A 60 1.91 -9.66 -31.92
C LYS A 60 0.68 -9.77 -32.81
N ASP A 61 0.64 -8.95 -33.87
CA ASP A 61 -0.43 -8.91 -34.91
C ASP A 61 -1.83 -8.68 -34.28
N PHE A 62 -1.93 -7.91 -33.19
CA PHE A 62 -3.19 -7.66 -32.48
C PHE A 62 -4.28 -7.11 -33.40
N ASP A 63 -3.95 -6.20 -34.32
CA ASP A 63 -4.92 -5.57 -35.23
C ASP A 63 -5.50 -6.54 -36.26
N ASN A 64 -4.78 -7.61 -36.54
CA ASN A 64 -5.22 -8.67 -37.46
C ASN A 64 -6.15 -9.70 -36.82
N LEU A 65 -6.30 -9.67 -35.47
CA LEU A 65 -7.19 -10.58 -34.75
C LEU A 65 -8.67 -10.20 -34.92
N PRO A 66 -9.56 -11.19 -34.95
CA PRO A 66 -11.01 -10.92 -34.88
C PRO A 66 -11.38 -10.05 -33.68
N LYS A 67 -12.32 -9.14 -33.83
CA LYS A 67 -12.75 -8.20 -32.75
C LYS A 67 -13.12 -8.90 -31.44
N ALA A 68 -13.73 -10.07 -31.52
CA ALA A 68 -14.08 -10.88 -30.35
C ALA A 68 -12.81 -11.32 -29.57
N GLU A 69 -11.76 -11.72 -30.28
CA GLU A 69 -10.51 -12.14 -29.68
C GLU A 69 -9.72 -10.94 -29.12
N GLN A 70 -9.67 -9.81 -29.83
CA GLN A 70 -9.12 -8.57 -29.33
C GLN A 70 -9.76 -8.20 -27.98
N ASN A 71 -11.10 -8.17 -27.93
CA ASN A 71 -11.85 -7.83 -26.71
C ASN A 71 -11.58 -8.82 -25.57
N LYS A 72 -11.45 -10.12 -25.85
CA LYS A 72 -11.12 -11.15 -24.85
C LYS A 72 -9.72 -10.95 -24.27
N LYS A 73 -8.72 -10.61 -25.11
CA LYS A 73 -7.36 -10.34 -24.66
C LYS A 73 -7.30 -9.06 -23.81
N VAL A 74 -7.94 -7.98 -24.27
CA VAL A 74 -8.04 -6.72 -23.53
C VAL A 74 -8.73 -6.93 -22.18
N ALA A 75 -9.80 -7.72 -22.11
CA ALA A 75 -10.49 -8.01 -20.86
C ALA A 75 -9.57 -8.73 -19.84
N LYS A 76 -8.77 -9.71 -20.29
CA LYS A 76 -7.79 -10.39 -19.43
C LYS A 76 -6.72 -9.43 -18.86
N VAL A 77 -6.20 -8.55 -19.71
CA VAL A 77 -5.22 -7.54 -19.28
C VAL A 77 -5.86 -6.53 -18.33
N ASN A 78 -7.11 -6.13 -18.60
CA ASN A 78 -7.85 -5.19 -17.76
C ASN A 78 -8.01 -5.69 -16.30
N VAL A 79 -8.30 -6.98 -16.11
CA VAL A 79 -8.36 -7.58 -14.77
C VAL A 79 -7.01 -7.43 -14.05
N LYS A 80 -5.89 -7.73 -14.72
CA LYS A 80 -4.55 -7.59 -14.15
C LYS A 80 -4.21 -6.13 -13.80
N ILE A 81 -4.57 -5.18 -14.67
CA ILE A 81 -4.32 -3.76 -14.41
C ILE A 81 -5.08 -3.29 -13.16
N ARG A 82 -6.31 -3.75 -12.98
CA ARG A 82 -7.08 -3.43 -11.77
C ARG A 82 -6.41 -4.01 -10.51
N SER A 83 -5.99 -5.27 -10.53
CA SER A 83 -5.24 -5.85 -9.39
C SER A 83 -3.95 -5.10 -9.09
N VAL A 84 -3.21 -4.67 -10.14
CA VAL A 84 -2.00 -3.84 -9.94
C VAL A 84 -2.34 -2.47 -9.35
N ALA A 85 -3.46 -1.87 -9.74
CA ALA A 85 -3.91 -0.60 -9.17
C ALA A 85 -4.24 -0.73 -7.68
N HIS A 86 -5.01 -1.75 -7.29
CA HIS A 86 -5.29 -2.08 -5.88
C HIS A 86 -3.99 -2.29 -5.10
N TYR A 87 -3.11 -3.15 -5.59
CA TYR A 87 -1.79 -3.37 -4.99
C TYR A 87 -1.03 -2.06 -4.75
N ALA A 88 -1.01 -1.17 -5.75
CA ALA A 88 -0.29 0.10 -5.69
C ALA A 88 -0.91 1.09 -4.67
N GLU A 89 -2.23 1.10 -4.51
CA GLU A 89 -2.95 1.95 -3.56
C GLU A 89 -2.63 1.60 -2.11
N PHE A 90 -2.31 0.33 -1.82
CA PHE A 90 -1.98 -0.16 -0.47
C PHE A 90 -0.48 -0.05 -0.12
N ILE A 91 0.41 0.20 -1.08
CA ILE A 91 1.85 0.44 -0.79
C ILE A 91 2.04 1.65 0.16
N PRO A 92 1.47 2.84 -0.12
CA PRO A 92 1.57 3.96 0.80
C PRO A 92 0.96 3.67 2.17
N LEU A 93 -0.17 2.95 2.22
CA LEU A 93 -0.82 2.58 3.47
C LEU A 93 0.12 1.77 4.38
N GLY A 94 0.71 0.71 3.86
CA GLY A 94 1.68 -0.10 4.60
C GLY A 94 2.93 0.68 5.02
N PHE A 95 3.45 1.52 4.12
CA PHE A 95 4.61 2.36 4.39
C PHE A 95 4.38 3.32 5.57
N PHE A 96 3.31 4.10 5.52
CA PHE A 96 3.02 5.09 6.56
C PHE A 96 2.52 4.46 7.86
N ALA A 97 1.76 3.36 7.81
CA ALA A 97 1.35 2.61 8.98
C ALA A 97 2.56 2.01 9.72
N PHE A 98 3.55 1.47 8.99
CA PHE A 98 4.80 1.01 9.58
C PHE A 98 5.55 2.14 10.30
N LEU A 99 5.74 3.29 9.63
CA LEU A 99 6.42 4.45 10.23
C LEU A 99 5.68 4.99 11.45
N LEU A 100 4.34 5.04 11.40
CA LEU A 100 3.52 5.49 12.53
C LEU A 100 3.68 4.53 13.71
N THR A 101 3.64 3.22 13.46
CA THR A 101 3.85 2.21 14.53
C THR A 101 5.24 2.36 15.14
N LEU A 102 6.29 2.50 14.33
CA LEU A 102 7.65 2.76 14.84
C LEU A 102 7.73 4.04 15.68
N ALA A 103 7.00 5.10 15.28
CA ALA A 103 6.99 6.35 16.03
C ALA A 103 6.30 6.23 17.41
N PHE A 104 5.45 5.22 17.62
CA PHE A 104 4.87 4.91 18.93
C PHE A 104 5.73 3.96 19.76
N LEU A 105 6.59 3.17 19.12
CA LEU A 105 7.50 2.28 19.82
C LEU A 105 8.78 3.05 20.21
N GLU A 106 9.15 3.03 21.50
CA GLU A 106 10.43 3.57 21.94
C GLU A 106 11.56 2.68 21.43
N LEU A 107 12.28 3.15 20.39
CA LEU A 107 13.37 2.40 19.77
C LEU A 107 14.56 2.25 20.74
N ARG A 108 14.76 1.06 21.28
CA ARG A 108 15.98 0.67 21.99
C ARG A 108 16.92 -0.05 21.00
N ARG A 109 18.19 0.30 20.98
CA ARG A 109 19.18 -0.29 20.08
C ARG A 109 19.24 -1.82 20.13
N ARG A 110 19.01 -2.42 21.31
CA ARG A 110 19.08 -3.86 21.57
C ARG A 110 17.95 -4.65 20.91
N ASP A 111 16.79 -4.02 20.76
CA ASP A 111 15.55 -4.70 20.37
C ASP A 111 15.05 -4.28 18.98
N PHE A 112 15.95 -3.76 18.14
CA PHE A 112 15.60 -3.19 16.84
C PHE A 112 14.76 -4.14 15.96
N TRP A 113 15.16 -5.41 15.85
CA TRP A 113 14.44 -6.37 15.04
C TRP A 113 13.07 -6.71 15.59
N TYR A 114 12.93 -6.73 16.92
CA TYR A 114 11.63 -6.88 17.57
C TYR A 114 10.69 -5.73 17.19
N PHE A 115 11.16 -4.48 17.23
CA PHE A 115 10.35 -3.32 16.84
C PHE A 115 10.00 -3.33 15.36
N VAL A 116 10.93 -3.71 14.48
CA VAL A 116 10.68 -3.84 13.04
C VAL A 116 9.62 -4.91 12.78
N LEU A 117 9.73 -6.07 13.40
CA LEU A 117 8.75 -7.14 13.26
C LEU A 117 7.37 -6.70 13.76
N THR A 118 7.31 -6.11 14.95
CA THR A 118 6.06 -5.60 15.52
C THR A 118 5.42 -4.55 14.62
N ALA A 119 6.20 -3.60 14.11
CA ALA A 119 5.70 -2.56 13.22
C ALA A 119 5.19 -3.16 11.89
N THR A 120 5.90 -4.14 11.33
CA THR A 120 5.49 -4.83 10.11
C THR A 120 4.17 -5.59 10.33
N LEU A 121 4.09 -6.41 11.37
CA LEU A 121 2.88 -7.18 11.68
C LEU A 121 1.68 -6.26 11.91
N THR A 122 1.86 -5.22 12.74
CA THR A 122 0.78 -4.24 13.02
C THR A 122 0.32 -3.53 11.75
N ALA A 123 1.24 -3.07 10.92
CA ALA A 123 0.90 -2.35 9.69
C ALA A 123 0.21 -3.27 8.66
N VAL A 124 0.69 -4.50 8.49
CA VAL A 124 0.08 -5.48 7.57
C VAL A 124 -1.31 -5.89 8.06
N MET A 125 -1.47 -6.19 9.34
CA MET A 125 -2.79 -6.55 9.92
C MET A 125 -3.78 -5.41 9.80
N PHE A 126 -3.36 -4.17 10.10
CA PHE A 126 -4.19 -2.98 9.92
C PHE A 126 -4.60 -2.81 8.45
N SER A 127 -3.66 -2.94 7.51
CA SER A 127 -3.94 -2.80 6.09
C SER A 127 -4.84 -3.92 5.56
N ALA A 128 -4.66 -5.16 6.02
CA ALA A 128 -5.53 -6.29 5.68
C ALA A 128 -6.97 -6.08 6.21
N PHE A 129 -7.11 -5.51 7.40
CA PHE A 129 -8.41 -5.11 7.92
C PHE A 129 -9.05 -4.01 7.07
N CYS A 130 -8.28 -3.01 6.64
CA CYS A 130 -8.77 -1.98 5.71
C CYS A 130 -9.19 -2.57 4.36
N ALA A 131 -8.41 -3.52 3.81
CA ALA A 131 -8.74 -4.23 2.57
C ALA A 131 -10.06 -5.02 2.71
N LEU A 132 -10.22 -5.72 3.84
CA LEU A 132 -11.47 -6.44 4.12
C LEU A 132 -12.67 -5.47 4.19
N THR A 133 -12.54 -4.32 4.86
CA THR A 133 -13.60 -3.32 4.94
C THR A 133 -13.91 -2.71 3.57
N ASP A 134 -12.90 -2.53 2.73
CA ASP A 134 -13.07 -2.06 1.36
C ASP A 134 -13.84 -3.08 0.50
N GLU A 135 -13.49 -4.35 0.57
CA GLU A 135 -14.20 -5.42 -0.14
C GLU A 135 -15.65 -5.58 0.35
N ILE A 136 -15.93 -5.43 1.64
CA ILE A 136 -17.29 -5.38 2.18
C ILE A 136 -18.04 -4.16 1.62
N HIS A 137 -17.41 -2.99 1.56
CA HIS A 137 -18.00 -1.81 0.95
C HIS A 137 -18.33 -2.03 -0.54
N GLN A 138 -17.47 -2.71 -1.28
CA GLN A 138 -17.66 -3.00 -2.69
C GLN A 138 -18.91 -3.86 -2.98
N ILE A 139 -19.39 -4.68 -2.05
CA ILE A 139 -20.64 -5.44 -2.20
C ILE A 139 -21.83 -4.49 -2.47
N PHE A 140 -21.81 -3.29 -1.91
CA PHE A 140 -22.87 -2.28 -2.07
C PHE A 140 -22.69 -1.41 -3.32
N VAL A 141 -21.60 -1.57 -4.07
CA VAL A 141 -21.30 -0.81 -5.28
C VAL A 141 -21.79 -1.57 -6.52
N LYS A 142 -22.56 -0.91 -7.37
CA LYS A 142 -23.17 -1.53 -8.56
C LYS A 142 -22.12 -2.19 -9.47
N GLY A 143 -22.32 -3.48 -9.70
CA GLY A 143 -21.47 -4.30 -10.58
C GLY A 143 -20.11 -4.69 -9.98
N ARG A 144 -19.93 -4.51 -8.68
CA ARG A 144 -18.80 -5.05 -7.91
C ARG A 144 -19.20 -6.33 -7.20
N THR A 145 -18.23 -7.17 -6.89
CA THR A 145 -18.39 -8.41 -6.12
C THR A 145 -17.22 -8.55 -5.17
N PHE A 146 -17.46 -9.14 -4.01
CA PHE A 146 -16.41 -9.44 -3.03
C PHE A 146 -15.39 -10.43 -3.59
N GLN A 147 -14.10 -10.14 -3.46
CA GLN A 147 -13.02 -10.98 -3.96
C GLN A 147 -11.92 -11.17 -2.92
N TRP A 148 -11.73 -12.39 -2.43
CA TRP A 148 -10.61 -12.72 -1.54
C TRP A 148 -9.24 -12.46 -2.14
N SER A 149 -9.11 -12.58 -3.47
CA SER A 149 -7.89 -12.26 -4.19
C SER A 149 -7.46 -10.82 -4.03
N ASP A 150 -8.42 -9.90 -3.94
CA ASP A 150 -8.13 -8.47 -3.84
C ASP A 150 -7.61 -8.15 -2.44
N ILE A 151 -8.16 -8.75 -1.37
CA ILE A 151 -7.62 -8.64 0.00
C ILE A 151 -6.16 -9.13 0.06
N LEU A 152 -5.84 -10.25 -0.60
CA LEU A 152 -4.47 -10.76 -0.65
C LEU A 152 -3.55 -9.81 -1.41
N THR A 153 -4.00 -9.30 -2.56
CA THR A 153 -3.24 -8.36 -3.40
C THR A 153 -2.94 -7.06 -2.64
N ASP A 154 -3.93 -6.51 -1.95
CA ASP A 154 -3.84 -5.30 -1.14
C ASP A 154 -2.88 -5.50 0.05
N SER A 155 -3.00 -6.65 0.74
CA SER A 155 -2.10 -7.01 1.83
C SER A 155 -0.64 -7.17 1.37
N LEU A 156 -0.40 -7.72 0.17
CA LEU A 156 0.92 -7.79 -0.44
C LEU A 156 1.45 -6.40 -0.82
N GLY A 157 0.59 -5.50 -1.29
CA GLY A 157 0.92 -4.10 -1.52
C GLY A 157 1.39 -3.42 -0.24
N ALA A 158 0.64 -3.59 0.86
CA ALA A 158 1.00 -3.07 2.16
C ALA A 158 2.32 -3.65 2.69
N LEU A 159 2.54 -4.97 2.54
CA LEU A 159 3.81 -5.61 2.91
C LEU A 159 4.99 -5.00 2.13
N THR A 160 4.82 -4.73 0.84
CA THR A 160 5.82 -4.05 0.02
C THR A 160 6.11 -2.65 0.56
N GLY A 161 5.09 -1.89 0.94
CA GLY A 161 5.23 -0.60 1.60
C GLY A 161 6.02 -0.69 2.91
N CYS A 162 5.74 -1.70 3.75
CA CYS A 162 6.49 -1.96 4.98
C CYS A 162 7.97 -2.24 4.70
N LEU A 163 8.29 -3.04 3.66
CA LEU A 163 9.68 -3.32 3.28
C LEU A 163 10.42 -2.04 2.84
N PHE A 164 9.78 -1.17 2.07
CA PHE A 164 10.36 0.14 1.73
C PHE A 164 10.59 1.00 2.98
N ALA A 165 9.62 1.08 3.89
CA ALA A 165 9.75 1.84 5.13
C ALA A 165 10.87 1.28 6.02
N MET A 166 11.03 -0.05 6.07
CA MET A 166 12.13 -0.71 6.77
C MET A 166 13.49 -0.30 6.18
N ILE A 167 13.65 -0.35 4.86
CA ILE A 167 14.90 0.06 4.18
C ILE A 167 15.23 1.51 4.50
N VAL A 168 14.25 2.41 4.39
CA VAL A 168 14.40 3.83 4.75
C VAL A 168 14.84 3.96 6.20
N SER A 169 14.19 3.26 7.13
CA SER A 169 14.52 3.29 8.57
C SER A 169 15.95 2.80 8.85
N LEU A 170 16.42 1.76 8.13
CA LEU A 170 17.79 1.25 8.24
C LEU A 170 18.83 2.27 7.74
N ILE A 171 18.54 2.96 6.63
CA ILE A 171 19.43 4.00 6.08
C ILE A 171 19.57 5.16 7.07
N PHE A 172 18.45 5.63 7.63
CA PHE A 172 18.49 6.70 8.63
C PHE A 172 19.21 6.26 9.92
N LYS A 173 18.96 5.04 10.38
CA LYS A 173 19.68 4.46 11.52
C LYS A 173 21.18 4.48 11.31
N SER A 174 21.67 4.03 10.15
CA SER A 174 23.11 3.99 9.85
C SER A 174 23.76 5.36 9.86
N LYS A 175 23.04 6.41 9.41
CA LYS A 175 23.53 7.80 9.42
C LYS A 175 23.61 8.40 10.83
N LEU A 176 22.64 8.09 11.68
CA LEU A 176 22.61 8.58 13.06
C LEU A 176 23.74 7.96 13.92
N PHE A 177 24.07 6.68 13.70
CA PHE A 177 25.12 5.98 14.46
C PHE A 177 26.55 6.26 13.97
N LYS A 178 26.74 6.73 12.71
CA LYS A 178 28.07 7.18 12.24
C LYS A 178 28.59 8.46 12.91
N LYS A 179 27.73 9.20 13.60
CA LYS A 179 28.06 10.47 14.24
C LYS A 179 28.65 10.32 15.66
N GLU A 180 28.70 9.10 16.19
CA GLU A 180 29.15 8.81 17.56
C GLU A 180 30.48 8.06 17.65
N MET A 181 31.20 7.85 16.52
CA MET A 181 32.59 7.39 16.51
C MET A 181 33.54 8.56 16.23
#